data_80ee3ed335f7eeb79a322f5ebc8795ff
#
_entry.id   80ee3ed335f7eeb79a322f5ebc8795ff
#
_cell.length_a   1.000
_cell.length_b   1.000
_cell.length_c   1.000
_cell.angle_alpha   90.00
_cell.angle_beta   90.00
_cell.angle_gamma   90.00
#
_symmetry.space_group_name_H-M   'P 1'
#
loop_
_entity.id
_entity.type
_entity.pdbx_description
1 polymer ?
#
loop_
_entity_poly.entity_id
_entity_poly.type
_entity_poly.pdbx_seq_one_letter_code
_entity_poly.pdbx_strand_id
1 'polypeptide(L)'
;MKKKVVVGLSGGVDSSVAAWLLKEQGYDVIGVTMQIWQDEPELIQEENGGCCGLSAVDDARRVAQILDIPYYVMNFKKEFKANVMDYFVDEYLHGRTPNPCIACNRYVKWESLLQRSLAIGADYIATGHYVRIEQLPNSRYAIRNSVTAAKDQTYALYNLTQEQLKRTLMPVGEYSKDQIRVMAEKIGLPTAHKKDSQEICFVDDNDYAGFIDGYGQGKVPEGNFVDKDGKVLGRHKGITRYTIGQRKRLNIALGKPVFVQKICPETNEVVLGSNEDLFTTTVRANRLNFMAVEDIPEEIGALGKIRYNHRGDTCKVKRIGEDLLECHFDTPVRAVTPGQALVLYQGEYVLGGGTIV
;
A
#
# COMPACT_ATOMS: atom_id res chain seq x y z
N MET A 1 19.59 -7.63 28.87
CA MET A 1 18.94 -6.32 28.56
C MET A 1 17.64 -6.59 27.84
N LYS A 2 16.58 -5.79 28.08
CA LYS A 2 15.34 -5.87 27.30
C LYS A 2 15.63 -5.45 25.86
N LYS A 3 15.04 -6.13 24.90
CA LYS A 3 15.13 -5.72 23.50
C LYS A 3 14.29 -4.46 23.25
N LYS A 4 14.86 -3.51 22.51
CA LYS A 4 14.24 -2.22 22.25
C LYS A 4 13.47 -2.25 20.93
N VAL A 5 12.24 -1.72 20.92
CA VAL A 5 11.39 -1.66 19.74
C VAL A 5 10.84 -0.25 19.53
N VAL A 6 10.97 0.27 18.31
CA VAL A 6 10.30 1.50 17.88
C VAL A 6 8.98 1.13 17.24
N VAL A 7 7.88 1.65 17.80
CA VAL A 7 6.52 1.43 17.26
C VAL A 7 6.05 2.67 16.51
N GLY A 8 5.70 2.51 15.24
CA GLY A 8 5.06 3.56 14.46
C GLY A 8 3.64 3.82 14.95
N LEU A 9 3.43 4.91 15.67
CA LEU A 9 2.13 5.35 16.20
C LEU A 9 1.47 6.32 15.21
N SER A 10 0.36 5.89 14.62
CA SER A 10 -0.43 6.67 13.66
C SER A 10 -1.60 7.44 14.28
N GLY A 11 -1.72 7.44 15.61
CA GLY A 11 -2.92 7.93 16.29
C GLY A 11 -4.18 7.09 16.07
N GLY A 12 -4.03 5.86 15.52
CA GLY A 12 -5.11 4.89 15.35
C GLY A 12 -5.06 3.78 16.39
N VAL A 13 -6.17 3.05 16.56
CA VAL A 13 -6.31 1.98 17.57
C VAL A 13 -5.29 0.85 17.38
N ASP A 14 -5.02 0.44 16.13
CA ASP A 14 -4.18 -0.72 15.83
C ASP A 14 -2.72 -0.52 16.27
N SER A 15 -2.14 0.63 15.94
CA SER A 15 -0.78 0.98 16.36
C SER A 15 -0.67 1.19 17.86
N SER A 16 -1.72 1.71 18.49
CA SER A 16 -1.78 1.91 19.94
C SER A 16 -1.79 0.58 20.70
N VAL A 17 -2.61 -0.37 20.27
CA VAL A 17 -2.65 -1.73 20.85
C VAL A 17 -1.37 -2.50 20.51
N ALA A 18 -0.77 -2.28 19.35
CA ALA A 18 0.54 -2.87 19.02
C ALA A 18 1.62 -2.46 20.04
N ALA A 19 1.67 -1.18 20.40
CA ALA A 19 2.61 -0.68 21.41
C ALA A 19 2.36 -1.30 22.78
N TRP A 20 1.08 -1.39 23.19
CA TRP A 20 0.70 -2.03 24.45
C TRP A 20 1.09 -3.51 24.49
N LEU A 21 0.76 -4.29 23.45
CA LEU A 21 1.10 -5.72 23.38
C LEU A 21 2.61 -5.95 23.50
N LEU A 22 3.43 -5.13 22.86
CA LEU A 22 4.88 -5.25 22.95
C LEU A 22 5.41 -4.88 24.32
N LYS A 23 4.82 -3.88 24.99
CA LYS A 23 5.16 -3.53 26.38
C LYS A 23 4.83 -4.70 27.33
N GLU A 24 3.64 -5.33 27.20
CA GLU A 24 3.25 -6.51 27.97
C GLU A 24 4.17 -7.72 27.71
N GLN A 25 4.68 -7.86 26.48
CA GLN A 25 5.67 -8.89 26.12
C GLN A 25 7.08 -8.59 26.66
N GLY A 26 7.26 -7.46 27.35
CA GLY A 26 8.50 -7.13 28.04
C GLY A 26 9.53 -6.39 27.20
N TYR A 27 9.17 -5.88 26.01
CA TYR A 27 10.05 -5.02 25.22
C TYR A 27 10.22 -3.63 25.86
N ASP A 28 11.35 -2.98 25.56
CA ASP A 28 11.57 -1.56 25.79
C ASP A 28 10.99 -0.79 24.60
N VAL A 29 9.78 -0.24 24.78
CA VAL A 29 8.97 0.33 23.69
C VAL A 29 9.18 1.84 23.59
N ILE A 30 9.43 2.32 22.37
CA ILE A 30 9.48 3.75 22.03
C ILE A 30 8.41 4.01 20.97
N GLY A 31 7.49 4.95 21.22
CA GLY A 31 6.50 5.41 20.25
C GLY A 31 7.07 6.47 19.31
N VAL A 32 6.83 6.34 18.00
CA VAL A 32 7.23 7.32 17.00
C VAL A 32 6.08 7.65 16.07
N THR A 33 5.71 8.92 15.94
CA THR A 33 4.87 9.40 14.85
C THR A 33 5.73 9.97 13.74
N MET A 34 5.48 9.52 12.50
CA MET A 34 6.15 10.04 11.33
C MET A 34 5.45 11.30 10.84
N GLN A 35 6.13 12.44 10.89
CA GLN A 35 5.67 13.67 10.27
C GLN A 35 5.93 13.59 8.77
N ILE A 36 4.86 13.44 7.99
CA ILE A 36 4.93 13.30 6.52
C ILE A 36 4.23 14.45 5.78
N TRP A 37 3.33 15.21 6.45
CA TRP A 37 2.64 16.36 5.84
C TRP A 37 3.62 17.51 5.57
N GLN A 38 3.37 18.23 4.50
CA GLN A 38 4.15 19.41 4.13
C GLN A 38 3.69 20.64 4.93
N ASP A 39 4.52 21.68 5.04
CA ASP A 39 4.26 22.86 5.85
C ASP A 39 3.38 23.92 5.13
N GLU A 40 2.59 23.56 4.14
CA GLU A 40 1.71 24.51 3.48
C GLU A 40 0.51 24.85 4.38
N PRO A 41 0.31 26.13 4.73
CA PRO A 41 -0.74 26.55 5.70
C PRO A 41 -2.16 26.20 5.25
N GLU A 42 -2.39 26.03 3.95
CA GLU A 42 -3.70 25.73 3.36
C GLU A 42 -4.10 24.25 3.47
N LEU A 43 -3.15 23.35 3.74
CA LEU A 43 -3.38 21.92 3.91
C LEU A 43 -3.54 21.49 5.38
N ILE A 44 -3.46 22.43 6.33
CA ILE A 44 -3.71 22.17 7.75
C ILE A 44 -5.20 22.36 8.04
N GLN A 45 -6.08 21.70 7.31
CA GLN A 45 -7.48 21.61 7.74
C GLN A 45 -7.60 20.47 8.76
N GLU A 46 -8.11 20.83 9.95
CA GLU A 46 -8.23 19.96 11.14
C GLU A 46 -9.15 18.75 10.93
N GLU A 47 -9.83 18.62 9.79
CA GLU A 47 -10.91 17.65 9.57
C GLU A 47 -10.51 16.42 8.75
N ASN A 48 -9.34 16.39 8.13
CA ASN A 48 -8.94 15.22 7.33
C ASN A 48 -8.31 14.13 8.20
N GLY A 49 -9.08 13.08 8.47
CA GLY A 49 -8.74 11.92 9.29
C GLY A 49 -7.56 11.05 8.78
N GLY A 50 -6.59 11.67 8.13
CA GLY A 50 -5.34 11.01 7.74
C GLY A 50 -4.52 10.57 8.95
N CYS A 51 -3.83 9.45 8.85
CA CYS A 51 -3.08 8.82 9.95
C CYS A 51 -1.87 9.65 10.46
N CYS A 52 -1.65 10.86 9.97
CA CYS A 52 -0.47 11.67 10.27
C CYS A 52 -0.77 13.18 10.47
N GLY A 53 -2.03 13.60 10.62
CA GLY A 53 -2.41 14.99 10.92
C GLY A 53 -2.08 15.42 12.37
N LEU A 54 -2.22 16.71 12.71
CA LEU A 54 -1.96 17.21 14.07
C LEU A 54 -2.79 16.48 15.13
N SER A 55 -4.05 16.20 14.87
CA SER A 55 -4.92 15.40 15.74
C SER A 55 -4.38 13.98 15.97
N ALA A 56 -3.77 13.38 14.97
CA ALA A 56 -3.17 12.05 15.08
C ALA A 56 -1.90 12.06 15.96
N VAL A 57 -1.12 13.14 15.90
CA VAL A 57 0.04 13.34 16.80
C VAL A 57 -0.42 13.47 18.25
N ASP A 58 -1.48 14.21 18.50
CA ASP A 58 -2.01 14.39 19.86
C ASP A 58 -2.61 13.08 20.42
N ASP A 59 -3.33 12.34 19.60
CA ASP A 59 -3.81 11.01 19.96
C ASP A 59 -2.65 10.05 20.28
N ALA A 60 -1.62 10.01 19.44
CA ALA A 60 -0.45 9.18 19.67
C ALA A 60 0.31 9.58 20.94
N ARG A 61 0.41 10.88 21.22
CA ARG A 61 1.02 11.39 22.46
C ARG A 61 0.24 10.97 23.70
N ARG A 62 -1.10 11.06 23.68
CA ARG A 62 -1.97 10.60 24.77
C ARG A 62 -1.84 9.10 25.00
N VAL A 63 -1.80 8.32 23.92
CA VAL A 63 -1.55 6.87 24.00
C VAL A 63 -0.20 6.59 24.65
N ALA A 64 0.86 7.26 24.24
CA ALA A 64 2.19 7.07 24.81
C ALA A 64 2.23 7.44 26.33
N GLN A 65 1.52 8.49 26.75
CA GLN A 65 1.37 8.84 28.16
C GLN A 65 0.63 7.76 28.96
N ILE A 66 -0.49 7.24 28.45
CA ILE A 66 -1.24 6.15 29.10
C ILE A 66 -0.38 4.89 29.22
N LEU A 67 0.36 4.58 28.17
CA LEU A 67 1.25 3.42 28.15
C LEU A 67 2.58 3.65 28.90
N ASP A 68 2.83 4.86 29.40
CA ASP A 68 4.10 5.22 30.05
C ASP A 68 5.31 4.74 29.21
N ILE A 69 5.40 5.25 27.96
CA ILE A 69 6.49 4.98 27.02
C ILE A 69 7.05 6.29 26.45
N PRO A 70 8.34 6.38 26.15
CA PRO A 70 8.93 7.49 25.42
C PRO A 70 8.25 7.69 24.07
N TYR A 71 8.05 8.96 23.67
CA TYR A 71 7.37 9.31 22.44
C TYR A 71 8.09 10.43 21.69
N TYR A 72 8.25 10.26 20.38
CA TYR A 72 8.91 11.22 19.51
C TYR A 72 8.12 11.44 18.22
N VAL A 73 8.20 12.65 17.67
CA VAL A 73 7.77 12.97 16.31
C VAL A 73 9.02 13.11 15.46
N MET A 74 9.13 12.27 14.43
CA MET A 74 10.28 12.28 13.53
C MET A 74 9.88 12.81 12.16
N ASN A 75 10.68 13.71 11.60
CA ASN A 75 10.42 14.34 10.30
C ASN A 75 10.80 13.39 9.15
N PHE A 76 9.83 13.02 8.33
CA PHE A 76 9.98 12.20 7.11
C PHE A 76 9.41 12.91 5.86
N LYS A 77 9.23 14.23 5.91
CA LYS A 77 8.63 15.02 4.82
C LYS A 77 9.35 14.82 3.49
N LYS A 78 10.69 14.88 3.51
CA LYS A 78 11.53 14.75 2.30
C LYS A 78 11.39 13.36 1.69
N GLU A 79 11.53 12.32 2.51
CA GLU A 79 11.44 10.92 2.07
C GLU A 79 10.04 10.59 1.56
N PHE A 80 9.00 11.08 2.24
CA PHE A 80 7.61 10.89 1.83
C PHE A 80 7.31 11.62 0.52
N LYS A 81 7.74 12.87 0.39
CA LYS A 81 7.59 13.63 -0.84
C LYS A 81 8.23 12.91 -2.02
N ALA A 82 9.52 12.59 -1.92
CA ALA A 82 10.29 12.01 -3.03
C ALA A 82 9.81 10.60 -3.41
N ASN A 83 9.57 9.73 -2.42
CA ASN A 83 9.33 8.30 -2.68
C ASN A 83 7.85 7.93 -2.75
N VAL A 84 6.94 8.80 -2.29
CA VAL A 84 5.50 8.51 -2.28
C VAL A 84 4.74 9.48 -3.17
N MET A 85 4.86 10.80 -2.92
CA MET A 85 4.07 11.81 -3.64
C MET A 85 4.60 12.02 -5.06
N ASP A 86 5.90 12.29 -5.23
CA ASP A 86 6.54 12.47 -6.55
C ASP A 86 6.38 11.19 -7.40
N TYR A 87 6.59 9.99 -6.80
CA TYR A 87 6.36 8.70 -7.44
C TYR A 87 4.89 8.53 -7.87
N PHE A 88 3.94 8.89 -7.01
CA PHE A 88 2.51 8.80 -7.31
C PHE A 88 2.13 9.65 -8.52
N VAL A 89 2.58 10.90 -8.56
CA VAL A 89 2.34 11.82 -9.67
C VAL A 89 3.00 11.32 -10.96
N ASP A 90 4.27 10.91 -10.89
CA ASP A 90 5.02 10.40 -12.04
C ASP A 90 4.34 9.18 -12.68
N GLU A 91 3.91 8.21 -11.88
CA GLU A 91 3.22 7.02 -12.40
C GLU A 91 1.92 7.38 -13.13
N TYR A 92 1.11 8.30 -12.58
CA TYR A 92 -0.10 8.75 -13.27
C TYR A 92 0.18 9.53 -14.57
N LEU A 93 1.22 10.33 -14.60
CA LEU A 93 1.66 11.03 -15.83
C LEU A 93 2.10 10.05 -16.93
N HIS A 94 2.60 8.87 -16.54
CA HIS A 94 2.95 7.78 -17.44
C HIS A 94 1.79 6.77 -17.68
N GLY A 95 0.55 7.15 -17.36
CA GLY A 95 -0.64 6.31 -17.58
C GLY A 95 -0.71 5.03 -16.72
N ARG A 96 0.08 4.94 -15.66
CA ARG A 96 0.08 3.84 -14.70
C ARG A 96 -0.68 4.22 -13.45
N THR A 97 -1.16 3.23 -12.70
CA THR A 97 -1.90 3.46 -11.45
C THR A 97 -1.13 2.88 -10.27
N PRO A 98 -0.35 3.68 -9.54
CA PRO A 98 0.48 3.22 -8.44
C PRO A 98 -0.35 2.88 -7.19
N ASN A 99 0.27 2.14 -6.27
CA ASN A 99 -0.23 1.99 -4.91
C ASN A 99 0.70 2.74 -3.94
N PRO A 100 0.33 3.95 -3.49
CA PRO A 100 1.20 4.78 -2.64
C PRO A 100 1.44 4.15 -1.26
N CYS A 101 0.53 3.31 -0.75
CA CYS A 101 0.74 2.61 0.53
C CYS A 101 1.88 1.60 0.44
N ILE A 102 2.04 0.91 -0.69
CA ILE A 102 3.17 0.02 -0.95
C ILE A 102 4.48 0.81 -0.95
N ALA A 103 4.52 1.95 -1.64
CA ALA A 103 5.69 2.84 -1.67
C ALA A 103 6.03 3.40 -0.28
N CYS A 104 5.02 3.88 0.47
CA CYS A 104 5.20 4.35 1.84
C CYS A 104 5.74 3.26 2.77
N ASN A 105 5.19 2.06 2.68
CA ASN A 105 5.71 0.93 3.46
C ASN A 105 7.18 0.68 3.11
N ARG A 106 7.52 0.52 1.84
CA ARG A 106 8.89 0.20 1.41
C ARG A 106 9.88 1.28 1.82
N TYR A 107 9.67 2.53 1.41
CA TYR A 107 10.69 3.56 1.45
C TYR A 107 10.67 4.40 2.73
N VAL A 108 9.48 4.65 3.31
CA VAL A 108 9.38 5.51 4.49
C VAL A 108 9.43 4.68 5.77
N LYS A 109 8.60 3.62 5.88
CA LYS A 109 8.54 2.82 7.11
C LYS A 109 9.72 1.84 7.22
N TRP A 110 9.94 1.00 6.19
CA TRP A 110 10.93 -0.09 6.29
C TRP A 110 12.32 0.27 5.76
N GLU A 111 12.49 1.40 5.12
CA GLU A 111 13.82 1.90 4.80
C GLU A 111 14.19 3.03 5.78
N SER A 112 13.52 4.16 5.74
CA SER A 112 13.92 5.35 6.51
C SER A 112 13.65 5.23 8.02
N LEU A 113 12.44 4.80 8.45
CA LEU A 113 12.14 4.65 9.88
C LEU A 113 12.96 3.52 10.50
N LEU A 114 13.13 2.38 9.82
CA LEU A 114 13.98 1.28 10.32
C LEU A 114 15.41 1.75 10.52
N GLN A 115 16.03 2.40 9.53
CA GLN A 115 17.41 2.90 9.64
C GLN A 115 17.58 3.88 10.81
N ARG A 116 16.67 4.85 10.96
CA ARG A 116 16.70 5.80 12.08
C ARG A 116 16.50 5.12 13.42
N SER A 117 15.65 4.09 13.47
CA SER A 117 15.42 3.31 14.69
C SER A 117 16.65 2.52 15.11
N LEU A 118 17.33 1.89 14.15
CA LEU A 118 18.59 1.19 14.42
C LEU A 118 19.69 2.15 14.89
N ALA A 119 19.76 3.38 14.33
CA ALA A 119 20.73 4.39 14.72
C ALA A 119 20.56 4.86 16.17
N ILE A 120 19.37 4.82 16.73
CA ILE A 120 19.12 5.10 18.16
C ILE A 120 19.18 3.84 19.05
N GLY A 121 19.69 2.73 18.52
CA GLY A 121 19.91 1.49 19.26
C GLY A 121 18.66 0.62 19.44
N ALA A 122 17.65 0.76 18.60
CA ALA A 122 16.52 -0.18 18.60
C ALA A 122 16.92 -1.50 17.91
N ASP A 123 16.39 -2.62 18.41
CA ASP A 123 16.56 -3.94 17.81
C ASP A 123 15.54 -4.19 16.70
N TYR A 124 14.32 -3.62 16.87
CA TYR A 124 13.17 -3.85 16.01
C TYR A 124 12.40 -2.57 15.73
N ILE A 125 11.62 -2.60 14.64
CA ILE A 125 10.47 -1.71 14.45
C ILE A 125 9.18 -2.53 14.51
N ALA A 126 8.08 -1.86 14.82
CA ALA A 126 6.75 -2.46 14.82
C ALA A 126 5.69 -1.48 14.30
N THR A 127 4.61 -2.03 13.81
CA THR A 127 3.44 -1.26 13.35
C THR A 127 2.15 -2.00 13.67
N GLY A 128 1.02 -1.33 13.50
CA GLY A 128 -0.32 -1.92 13.65
C GLY A 128 -0.84 -2.63 12.39
N HIS A 129 0.01 -3.18 11.52
CA HIS A 129 -0.46 -3.92 10.35
C HIS A 129 -0.94 -5.32 10.71
N TYR A 130 -2.06 -5.72 10.07
CA TYR A 130 -2.65 -7.05 10.22
C TYR A 130 -1.96 -8.05 9.29
N VAL A 131 -0.77 -8.47 9.69
CA VAL A 131 0.01 -9.55 9.07
C VAL A 131 0.77 -10.30 10.17
N ARG A 132 1.21 -11.51 9.86
CA ARG A 132 2.12 -12.29 10.72
C ARG A 132 3.46 -12.43 10.02
N ILE A 133 4.54 -12.44 10.79
CA ILE A 133 5.89 -12.69 10.27
C ILE A 133 6.39 -13.99 10.90
N GLU A 134 6.90 -14.88 10.07
CA GLU A 134 7.38 -16.18 10.51
C GLU A 134 8.73 -16.48 9.85
N GLN A 135 9.63 -17.14 10.60
CA GLN A 135 10.84 -17.71 10.03
C GLN A 135 10.55 -19.15 9.60
N LEU A 136 10.68 -19.38 8.30
CA LEU A 136 10.41 -20.69 7.68
C LEU A 136 11.56 -21.69 7.92
N PRO A 137 11.34 -23.00 7.70
CA PRO A 137 12.38 -24.04 7.84
C PRO A 137 13.62 -23.80 6.95
N ASN A 138 13.47 -23.09 5.83
CA ASN A 138 14.58 -22.69 4.96
C ASN A 138 15.35 -21.46 5.47
N SER A 139 15.11 -21.06 6.72
CA SER A 139 15.72 -19.91 7.40
C SER A 139 15.30 -18.54 6.84
N ARG A 140 14.42 -18.48 5.85
CA ARG A 140 13.88 -17.22 5.33
C ARG A 140 12.73 -16.73 6.20
N TYR A 141 12.58 -15.40 6.25
CA TYR A 141 11.40 -14.78 6.85
C TYR A 141 10.33 -14.58 5.76
N ALA A 142 9.09 -14.86 6.11
CA ALA A 142 7.95 -14.61 5.23
C ALA A 142 6.81 -13.91 5.96
N ILE A 143 6.02 -13.18 5.22
CA ILE A 143 4.75 -12.65 5.70
C ILE A 143 3.70 -13.74 5.50
N ARG A 144 2.92 -13.97 6.56
CA ARG A 144 1.78 -14.86 6.60
C ARG A 144 0.50 -14.07 6.79
N ASN A 145 -0.60 -14.53 6.20
CA ASN A 145 -1.91 -13.89 6.35
C ASN A 145 -2.26 -13.69 7.83
N SER A 146 -2.90 -12.57 8.13
CA SER A 146 -3.51 -12.31 9.44
C SER A 146 -4.61 -13.33 9.74
N VAL A 147 -4.95 -13.52 11.02
CA VAL A 147 -6.09 -14.37 11.42
C VAL A 147 -7.44 -13.83 10.91
N THR A 148 -7.50 -12.56 10.52
CA THR A 148 -8.69 -11.89 10.00
C THR A 148 -8.54 -11.56 8.53
N ALA A 149 -9.12 -12.38 7.64
CA ALA A 149 -9.05 -12.17 6.19
C ALA A 149 -9.57 -10.79 5.73
N ALA A 150 -10.60 -10.26 6.39
CA ALA A 150 -11.19 -8.95 6.05
C ALA A 150 -10.25 -7.75 6.30
N LYS A 151 -9.21 -7.92 7.13
CA LYS A 151 -8.23 -6.87 7.47
C LYS A 151 -6.81 -7.23 7.04
N ASP A 152 -6.65 -8.34 6.31
CA ASP A 152 -5.34 -8.77 5.84
C ASP A 152 -4.64 -7.70 5.01
N GLN A 153 -3.40 -7.37 5.37
CA GLN A 153 -2.60 -6.32 4.74
C GLN A 153 -1.32 -6.86 4.08
N THR A 154 -1.22 -8.17 3.91
CA THR A 154 -0.06 -8.83 3.30
C THR A 154 0.27 -8.28 1.92
N TYR A 155 -0.75 -7.96 1.12
CA TYR A 155 -0.59 -7.37 -0.20
C TYR A 155 0.24 -6.06 -0.18
N ALA A 156 0.03 -5.20 0.82
CA ALA A 156 0.71 -3.91 0.91
C ALA A 156 2.16 -4.01 1.41
N LEU A 157 2.60 -5.21 1.83
CA LEU A 157 3.91 -5.44 2.45
C LEU A 157 4.77 -6.47 1.67
N TYR A 158 4.32 -6.92 0.51
CA TYR A 158 4.97 -7.99 -0.26
C TYR A 158 6.43 -7.69 -0.65
N ASN A 159 6.82 -6.43 -0.62
CA ASN A 159 8.12 -5.95 -1.09
C ASN A 159 9.14 -5.69 0.03
N LEU A 160 8.88 -6.18 1.25
CA LEU A 160 9.86 -6.13 2.34
C LEU A 160 10.98 -7.15 2.11
N THR A 161 12.23 -6.71 2.36
CA THR A 161 13.42 -7.56 2.23
C THR A 161 13.59 -8.48 3.44
N GLN A 162 14.45 -9.50 3.32
CA GLN A 162 14.76 -10.42 4.42
C GLN A 162 15.31 -9.70 5.67
N GLU A 163 16.21 -8.72 5.48
CA GLU A 163 16.76 -7.92 6.57
C GLU A 163 15.69 -7.05 7.26
N GLN A 164 14.75 -6.50 6.47
CA GLN A 164 13.62 -5.74 7.01
C GLN A 164 12.68 -6.64 7.80
N LEU A 165 12.31 -7.81 7.27
CA LEU A 165 11.43 -8.76 7.94
C LEU A 165 12.01 -9.24 9.26
N LYS A 166 13.31 -9.58 9.30
CA LYS A 166 14.04 -10.01 10.50
C LYS A 166 14.00 -8.97 11.63
N ARG A 167 13.86 -7.69 11.28
CA ARG A 167 13.85 -6.54 12.21
C ARG A 167 12.43 -6.01 12.50
N THR A 168 11.40 -6.75 12.13
CA THR A 168 10.01 -6.28 12.20
C THR A 168 9.15 -7.14 13.11
N LEU A 169 8.33 -6.48 13.94
CA LEU A 169 7.30 -7.12 14.75
C LEU A 169 5.92 -6.65 14.33
N MET A 170 4.97 -7.58 14.24
CA MET A 170 3.58 -7.34 13.81
C MET A 170 2.59 -7.91 14.84
N PRO A 171 2.52 -7.31 16.05
CA PRO A 171 1.82 -7.94 17.17
C PRO A 171 0.31 -8.06 17.00
N VAL A 172 -0.32 -7.25 16.14
CA VAL A 172 -1.78 -7.28 15.94
C VAL A 172 -2.24 -8.33 14.93
N GLY A 173 -1.34 -8.92 14.17
CA GLY A 173 -1.65 -9.93 13.16
C GLY A 173 -2.31 -11.21 13.71
N GLU A 174 -2.16 -11.49 15.00
CA GLU A 174 -2.74 -12.64 15.71
C GLU A 174 -4.14 -12.36 16.28
N TYR A 175 -4.70 -11.16 16.06
CA TYR A 175 -5.97 -10.75 16.65
C TYR A 175 -6.94 -10.25 15.58
N SER A 176 -8.24 -10.46 15.84
CA SER A 176 -9.29 -9.82 15.06
C SER A 176 -9.42 -8.33 15.39
N LYS A 177 -10.01 -7.55 14.49
CA LYS A 177 -10.26 -6.12 14.74
C LYS A 177 -11.11 -5.87 15.99
N ASP A 178 -12.09 -6.74 16.26
CA ASP A 178 -12.94 -6.63 17.43
C ASP A 178 -12.16 -6.91 18.72
N GLN A 179 -11.28 -7.91 18.72
CA GLN A 179 -10.39 -8.17 19.84
C GLN A 179 -9.45 -6.98 20.11
N ILE A 180 -8.90 -6.35 19.07
CA ILE A 180 -8.06 -5.16 19.20
C ILE A 180 -8.85 -4.00 19.82
N ARG A 181 -10.10 -3.77 19.44
CA ARG A 181 -10.95 -2.73 20.05
C ARG A 181 -11.26 -3.03 21.51
N VAL A 182 -11.63 -4.26 21.85
CA VAL A 182 -11.85 -4.68 23.25
C VAL A 182 -10.60 -4.49 24.09
N MET A 183 -9.43 -4.81 23.57
CA MET A 183 -8.15 -4.53 24.27
C MET A 183 -7.95 -3.03 24.49
N ALA A 184 -8.18 -2.21 23.47
CA ALA A 184 -8.04 -0.77 23.55
C ALA A 184 -8.98 -0.15 24.60
N GLU A 185 -10.23 -0.60 24.66
CA GLU A 185 -11.22 -0.19 25.67
C GLU A 185 -10.78 -0.59 27.08
N LYS A 186 -10.36 -1.84 27.25
CA LYS A 186 -9.92 -2.38 28.56
C LYS A 186 -8.77 -1.58 29.17
N ILE A 187 -7.87 -1.06 28.36
CA ILE A 187 -6.72 -0.27 28.82
C ILE A 187 -6.96 1.23 28.74
N GLY A 188 -8.18 1.66 28.41
CA GLY A 188 -8.60 3.07 28.42
C GLY A 188 -7.97 3.92 27.32
N LEU A 189 -7.65 3.34 26.14
CA LEU A 189 -7.09 4.11 25.03
C LEU A 189 -8.14 5.02 24.39
N PRO A 190 -7.84 6.32 24.20
CA PRO A 190 -8.77 7.28 23.59
C PRO A 190 -9.10 6.94 22.12
N THR A 191 -8.27 6.12 21.49
CA THR A 191 -8.40 5.71 20.08
C THR A 191 -9.31 4.49 19.86
N ALA A 192 -9.87 3.87 20.93
CA ALA A 192 -10.63 2.62 20.85
C ALA A 192 -11.78 2.66 19.82
N HIS A 193 -12.50 3.78 19.72
CA HIS A 193 -13.64 3.96 18.83
C HIS A 193 -13.31 4.73 17.55
N LYS A 194 -12.04 5.10 17.33
CA LYS A 194 -11.62 5.83 16.14
C LYS A 194 -11.84 4.98 14.88
N LYS A 195 -12.41 5.61 13.83
CA LYS A 195 -12.59 4.96 12.53
C LYS A 195 -11.24 4.73 11.85
N ASP A 196 -11.15 3.64 11.09
CA ASP A 196 -9.97 3.36 10.28
C ASP A 196 -9.86 4.36 9.13
N SER A 197 -8.66 4.83 8.84
CA SER A 197 -8.37 5.58 7.61
C SER A 197 -8.47 4.64 6.41
N GLN A 198 -9.34 4.97 5.44
CA GLN A 198 -9.59 4.11 4.26
C GLN A 198 -9.06 4.70 2.96
N GLU A 199 -8.54 5.94 2.98
CA GLU A 199 -8.18 6.71 1.81
C GLU A 199 -6.67 6.99 1.73
N ILE A 200 -6.22 7.50 0.59
CA ILE A 200 -4.83 7.94 0.40
C ILE A 200 -4.59 9.15 1.31
N CYS A 201 -3.68 9.00 2.27
CA CYS A 201 -3.51 9.94 3.39
C CYS A 201 -3.06 11.36 3.03
N PHE A 202 -2.69 11.61 1.77
CA PHE A 202 -2.24 12.92 1.25
C PHE A 202 -3.12 13.44 0.11
N VAL A 203 -4.27 12.80 -0.16
CA VAL A 203 -5.23 13.22 -1.18
C VAL A 203 -6.55 13.50 -0.49
N ASP A 204 -7.00 14.75 -0.59
CA ASP A 204 -8.26 15.18 -0.02
C ASP A 204 -9.45 14.74 -0.88
N ASP A 205 -10.57 14.40 -0.24
CA ASP A 205 -11.86 14.10 -0.88
C ASP A 205 -11.79 13.06 -2.03
N ASN A 206 -10.79 12.17 -2.02
CA ASN A 206 -10.53 11.24 -3.13
C ASN A 206 -10.32 11.92 -4.50
N ASP A 207 -9.96 13.20 -4.52
CA ASP A 207 -9.65 13.93 -5.76
C ASP A 207 -8.15 13.82 -6.11
N TYR A 208 -7.70 12.59 -6.38
CA TYR A 208 -6.31 12.38 -6.80
C TYR A 208 -5.95 13.14 -8.08
N ALA A 209 -6.92 13.39 -8.96
CA ALA A 209 -6.67 14.14 -10.19
C ALA A 209 -6.44 15.64 -9.90
N GLY A 210 -7.24 16.23 -9.00
CA GLY A 210 -7.01 17.59 -8.52
C GLY A 210 -5.68 17.72 -7.79
N PHE A 211 -5.32 16.72 -6.97
CA PHE A 211 -4.02 16.67 -6.33
C PHE A 211 -2.87 16.68 -7.36
N ILE A 212 -2.94 15.84 -8.42
CA ILE A 212 -1.90 15.76 -9.47
C ILE A 212 -1.83 17.10 -10.24
N ASP A 213 -2.97 17.69 -10.60
CA ASP A 213 -3.02 18.97 -11.29
C ASP A 213 -2.40 20.11 -10.46
N GLY A 214 -2.55 20.07 -9.13
CA GLY A 214 -1.99 21.06 -8.18
C GLY A 214 -0.52 20.82 -7.79
N TYR A 215 0.01 19.64 -8.04
CA TYR A 215 1.32 19.22 -7.52
C TYR A 215 2.55 19.82 -8.26
N GLY A 216 2.40 20.91 -9.03
CA GLY A 216 3.52 21.68 -9.58
C GLY A 216 3.89 21.40 -11.04
N GLN A 217 3.19 20.49 -11.71
CA GLN A 217 3.39 20.22 -13.16
C GLN A 217 2.39 20.94 -14.06
N GLY A 218 1.41 21.65 -13.48
CA GLY A 218 0.30 22.25 -14.23
C GLY A 218 -0.73 21.22 -14.68
N LYS A 219 -1.85 21.70 -15.27
CA LYS A 219 -2.92 20.82 -15.72
C LYS A 219 -2.46 19.88 -16.82
N VAL A 220 -2.71 18.59 -16.63
CA VAL A 220 -2.51 17.60 -17.69
C VAL A 220 -3.43 17.92 -18.86
N PRO A 221 -2.92 17.97 -20.13
CA PRO A 221 -3.69 18.43 -21.27
C PRO A 221 -4.89 17.51 -21.55
N GLU A 222 -5.97 18.14 -22.05
CA GLU A 222 -7.10 17.41 -22.59
C GLU A 222 -6.67 16.59 -23.81
N GLY A 223 -7.25 15.39 -23.98
CA GLY A 223 -6.96 14.51 -25.09
C GLY A 223 -8.22 13.84 -25.62
N ASN A 224 -8.05 12.75 -26.38
CA ASN A 224 -9.13 12.03 -27.02
C ASN A 224 -9.45 10.72 -26.33
N PHE A 225 -10.74 10.43 -26.16
CA PHE A 225 -11.21 9.06 -26.07
C PHE A 225 -11.23 8.45 -27.46
N VAL A 226 -10.64 7.28 -27.61
CA VAL A 226 -10.64 6.54 -28.87
C VAL A 226 -11.16 5.11 -28.64
N ASP A 227 -11.64 4.46 -29.72
CA ASP A 227 -11.87 3.02 -29.69
C ASP A 227 -10.57 2.24 -30.00
N LYS A 228 -10.67 0.92 -30.03
CA LYS A 228 -9.54 0.02 -30.35
C LYS A 228 -8.94 0.22 -31.76
N ASP A 229 -9.69 0.80 -32.67
CA ASP A 229 -9.31 1.04 -34.06
C ASP A 229 -8.80 2.49 -34.24
N GLY A 230 -8.69 3.27 -33.16
CA GLY A 230 -8.19 4.66 -33.16
C GLY A 230 -9.22 5.71 -33.53
N LYS A 231 -10.50 5.34 -33.71
CA LYS A 231 -11.58 6.28 -34.00
C LYS A 231 -11.88 7.13 -32.77
N VAL A 232 -11.86 8.45 -32.94
CA VAL A 232 -12.19 9.40 -31.86
C VAL A 232 -13.67 9.28 -31.47
N LEU A 233 -13.90 9.06 -30.19
CA LEU A 233 -15.21 8.92 -29.56
C LEU A 233 -15.63 10.17 -28.80
N GLY A 234 -14.69 11.01 -28.37
CA GLY A 234 -14.93 12.23 -27.60
C GLY A 234 -13.66 12.80 -27.01
N ARG A 235 -13.79 13.75 -26.10
CA ARG A 235 -12.69 14.42 -25.40
C ARG A 235 -12.63 14.03 -23.94
N HIS A 236 -11.43 13.88 -23.39
CA HIS A 236 -11.19 13.67 -21.97
C HIS A 236 -10.42 14.85 -21.33
N LYS A 237 -10.48 14.96 -20.00
CA LYS A 237 -9.93 16.07 -19.21
C LYS A 237 -8.50 15.83 -18.68
N GLY A 238 -7.69 15.04 -19.37
CA GLY A 238 -6.35 14.62 -18.96
C GLY A 238 -6.31 13.15 -18.57
N ILE A 239 -5.23 12.44 -19.01
CA ILE A 239 -5.07 10.99 -18.80
C ILE A 239 -5.00 10.57 -17.34
N THR A 240 -4.51 11.43 -16.47
CA THR A 240 -4.38 11.19 -15.01
C THR A 240 -5.70 11.00 -14.29
N ARG A 241 -6.83 11.31 -14.93
CA ARG A 241 -8.18 11.15 -14.36
C ARG A 241 -8.78 9.77 -14.58
N TYR A 242 -8.05 8.88 -15.23
CA TYR A 242 -8.56 7.58 -15.66
C TYR A 242 -7.68 6.43 -15.18
N THR A 243 -8.34 5.30 -14.95
CA THR A 243 -7.70 4.04 -14.54
C THR A 243 -8.30 2.90 -15.35
N ILE A 244 -7.50 1.90 -15.71
CA ILE A 244 -7.97 0.73 -16.44
C ILE A 244 -9.12 0.05 -15.69
N GLY A 245 -10.19 -0.28 -16.42
CA GLY A 245 -11.42 -0.84 -15.89
C GLY A 245 -12.44 0.19 -15.39
N GLN A 246 -12.11 1.49 -15.40
CA GLN A 246 -13.03 2.55 -15.01
C GLN A 246 -14.21 2.66 -15.98
N ARG A 247 -15.43 2.75 -15.42
CA ARG A 247 -16.69 2.97 -16.16
C ARG A 247 -17.32 4.32 -15.82
N LYS A 248 -17.28 4.71 -14.56
CA LYS A 248 -17.92 5.95 -14.09
C LYS A 248 -17.06 7.18 -14.38
N ARG A 249 -17.69 8.37 -14.43
CA ARG A 249 -17.02 9.67 -14.63
C ARG A 249 -16.28 9.82 -15.97
N LEU A 250 -16.60 9.00 -16.99
CA LEU A 250 -16.06 9.18 -18.34
C LEU A 250 -16.72 10.37 -19.07
N ASN A 251 -17.95 10.74 -18.66
CA ASN A 251 -18.73 11.84 -19.25
C ASN A 251 -18.88 11.73 -20.79
N ILE A 252 -19.07 10.50 -21.26
CA ILE A 252 -19.28 10.18 -22.68
C ILE A 252 -20.55 9.33 -22.82
N ALA A 253 -21.37 9.65 -23.83
CA ALA A 253 -22.62 8.93 -24.12
C ALA A 253 -22.47 8.18 -25.44
N LEU A 254 -22.28 6.85 -25.38
CA LEU A 254 -22.11 5.99 -26.55
C LEU A 254 -23.27 4.98 -26.72
N GLY A 255 -24.37 5.13 -25.98
CA GLY A 255 -25.52 4.24 -26.02
C GLY A 255 -25.29 2.84 -25.44
N LYS A 256 -24.07 2.51 -25.04
CA LYS A 256 -23.70 1.25 -24.38
C LYS A 256 -22.66 1.49 -23.30
N PRO A 257 -22.54 0.60 -22.29
CA PRO A 257 -21.49 0.68 -21.30
C PRO A 257 -20.10 0.54 -21.94
N VAL A 258 -19.19 1.45 -21.60
CA VAL A 258 -17.77 1.41 -22.04
C VAL A 258 -16.86 1.53 -20.82
N PHE A 259 -15.64 1.02 -20.98
CA PHE A 259 -14.63 0.93 -19.94
C PHE A 259 -13.27 1.38 -20.48
N VAL A 260 -12.45 1.97 -19.63
CA VAL A 260 -11.06 2.28 -19.96
C VAL A 260 -10.30 0.97 -20.15
N GLN A 261 -9.75 0.77 -21.35
CA GLN A 261 -8.95 -0.41 -21.72
C GLN A 261 -7.47 -0.15 -21.59
N LYS A 262 -7.04 1.04 -22.05
CA LYS A 262 -5.63 1.44 -22.09
C LYS A 262 -5.53 2.95 -21.95
N ILE A 263 -4.45 3.41 -21.36
CA ILE A 263 -4.04 4.80 -21.33
C ILE A 263 -2.75 4.89 -22.14
N CYS A 264 -2.69 5.82 -23.10
CA CYS A 264 -1.56 6.05 -24.00
C CYS A 264 -0.99 7.44 -23.76
N PRO A 265 0.00 7.62 -22.86
CA PRO A 265 0.55 8.93 -22.55
C PRO A 265 1.20 9.62 -23.74
N GLU A 266 1.85 8.85 -24.63
CA GLU A 266 2.60 9.36 -25.78
C GLU A 266 1.69 10.07 -26.79
N THR A 267 0.45 9.60 -26.96
CA THR A 267 -0.56 10.19 -27.85
C THR A 267 -1.62 11.00 -27.10
N ASN A 268 -1.54 11.02 -25.76
CA ASN A 268 -2.54 11.59 -24.87
C ASN A 268 -3.96 11.08 -25.18
N GLU A 269 -4.09 9.75 -25.31
CA GLU A 269 -5.33 9.07 -25.61
C GLU A 269 -5.74 8.09 -24.52
N VAL A 270 -7.05 7.93 -24.34
CA VAL A 270 -7.67 6.91 -23.49
C VAL A 270 -8.51 6.01 -24.35
N VAL A 271 -8.09 4.75 -24.47
CA VAL A 271 -8.80 3.74 -25.27
C VAL A 271 -9.97 3.19 -24.48
N LEU A 272 -11.17 3.24 -25.08
CA LEU A 272 -12.40 2.71 -24.52
C LEU A 272 -12.82 1.43 -25.25
N GLY A 273 -13.32 0.45 -24.50
CA GLY A 273 -13.82 -0.82 -25.05
C GLY A 273 -14.95 -1.41 -24.23
N SER A 274 -15.30 -2.65 -24.52
CA SER A 274 -16.32 -3.42 -23.83
C SER A 274 -15.78 -3.98 -22.50
N ASN A 275 -16.65 -4.59 -21.70
CA ASN A 275 -16.20 -5.26 -20.47
C ASN A 275 -15.37 -6.51 -20.76
N GLU A 276 -15.67 -7.20 -21.84
CA GLU A 276 -14.98 -8.42 -22.28
C GLU A 276 -13.52 -8.16 -22.63
N ASP A 277 -13.23 -6.98 -23.16
CA ASP A 277 -11.86 -6.56 -23.54
C ASP A 277 -10.94 -6.34 -22.32
N LEU A 278 -11.50 -6.31 -21.10
CA LEU A 278 -10.74 -6.12 -19.85
C LEU A 278 -10.13 -7.40 -19.30
N PHE A 279 -10.48 -8.55 -19.84
CA PHE A 279 -10.06 -9.84 -19.30
C PHE A 279 -8.79 -10.36 -20.00
N THR A 280 -7.85 -10.85 -19.21
CA THR A 280 -6.64 -11.52 -19.69
C THR A 280 -6.26 -12.67 -18.75
N THR A 281 -5.62 -13.68 -19.29
CA THR A 281 -5.03 -14.77 -18.49
C THR A 281 -3.56 -14.53 -18.18
N THR A 282 -2.90 -13.63 -18.91
CA THR A 282 -1.46 -13.40 -18.76
C THR A 282 -1.19 -12.04 -18.12
N VAL A 283 -0.38 -12.06 -17.05
CA VAL A 283 0.10 -10.87 -16.34
C VAL A 283 1.60 -10.93 -16.19
N ARG A 284 2.28 -9.83 -16.51
CA ARG A 284 3.72 -9.68 -16.32
C ARG A 284 4.02 -8.67 -15.24
N ALA A 285 5.09 -8.93 -14.47
CA ALA A 285 5.53 -8.04 -13.40
C ALA A 285 7.05 -7.97 -13.33
N ASN A 286 7.57 -6.78 -13.06
CA ASN A 286 8.99 -6.50 -12.80
C ASN A 286 9.22 -5.94 -11.38
N ARG A 287 10.43 -5.48 -11.07
CA ARG A 287 10.81 -5.00 -9.72
C ARG A 287 10.49 -6.06 -8.68
N LEU A 288 11.02 -7.26 -8.92
CA LEU A 288 10.68 -8.47 -8.18
C LEU A 288 11.24 -8.43 -6.75
N ASN A 289 10.46 -8.95 -5.81
CA ASN A 289 10.90 -9.24 -4.46
C ASN A 289 10.34 -10.61 -4.02
N PHE A 290 11.20 -11.48 -3.50
CA PHE A 290 10.82 -12.81 -3.01
C PHE A 290 11.01 -12.90 -1.50
N MET A 291 10.01 -13.45 -0.80
CA MET A 291 10.01 -13.61 0.64
C MET A 291 10.18 -15.07 1.05
N ALA A 292 9.17 -15.89 0.84
CA ALA A 292 9.18 -17.29 1.29
C ALA A 292 10.14 -18.17 0.49
N VAL A 293 10.46 -17.78 -0.74
CA VAL A 293 11.40 -18.46 -1.64
C VAL A 293 12.54 -17.52 -2.01
N GLU A 294 13.66 -18.08 -2.45
CA GLU A 294 14.79 -17.29 -2.93
C GLU A 294 14.59 -16.83 -4.37
N ASP A 295 14.05 -17.69 -5.20
CA ASP A 295 13.76 -17.45 -6.61
C ASP A 295 12.63 -18.38 -7.09
N ILE A 296 12.16 -18.17 -8.32
CA ILE A 296 11.19 -19.02 -9.04
C ILE A 296 11.84 -19.43 -10.38
N PRO A 297 12.82 -20.35 -10.37
CA PRO A 297 13.53 -20.75 -11.58
C PRO A 297 12.70 -21.62 -12.52
N GLU A 298 11.72 -22.35 -11.97
CA GLU A 298 10.80 -23.22 -12.71
C GLU A 298 9.36 -22.74 -12.55
N GLU A 299 8.46 -23.21 -13.42
CA GLU A 299 7.03 -22.90 -13.30
C GLU A 299 6.46 -23.52 -12.04
N ILE A 300 5.84 -22.70 -11.19
CA ILE A 300 5.17 -23.13 -9.96
C ILE A 300 3.72 -22.69 -9.93
N GLY A 301 2.88 -23.44 -9.21
CA GLY A 301 1.51 -23.05 -8.88
C GLY A 301 1.48 -22.06 -7.71
N ALA A 302 0.67 -21.02 -7.86
CA ALA A 302 0.46 -19.99 -6.83
C ALA A 302 -0.97 -19.45 -6.86
N LEU A 303 -1.35 -18.67 -5.84
CA LEU A 303 -2.51 -17.79 -5.88
C LEU A 303 -2.01 -16.38 -6.18
N GLY A 304 -2.49 -15.77 -7.28
CA GLY A 304 -2.06 -14.43 -7.70
C GLY A 304 -3.10 -13.36 -7.38
N LYS A 305 -2.70 -12.26 -6.75
CA LYS A 305 -3.51 -11.04 -6.57
C LYS A 305 -2.94 -9.92 -7.41
N ILE A 306 -3.79 -9.26 -8.20
CA ILE A 306 -3.41 -8.16 -9.11
C ILE A 306 -3.79 -6.77 -8.59
N ARG A 307 -4.42 -6.67 -7.42
CA ARG A 307 -4.77 -5.44 -6.68
C ARG A 307 -5.19 -5.79 -5.25
N TYR A 308 -5.21 -4.80 -4.37
CA TYR A 308 -5.51 -5.00 -2.94
C TYR A 308 -6.84 -5.75 -2.70
N ASN A 309 -7.92 -5.31 -3.35
CA ASN A 309 -9.26 -5.91 -3.20
C ASN A 309 -9.49 -7.17 -4.04
N HIS A 310 -8.47 -7.68 -4.76
CA HIS A 310 -8.58 -8.93 -5.49
C HIS A 310 -8.53 -10.10 -4.50
N ARG A 311 -9.46 -11.06 -4.65
CA ARG A 311 -9.51 -12.23 -3.76
C ARG A 311 -8.33 -13.17 -4.01
N GLY A 312 -7.78 -13.12 -5.21
CA GLY A 312 -6.75 -14.02 -5.72
C GLY A 312 -7.35 -15.15 -6.52
N ASP A 313 -6.71 -15.47 -7.63
CA ASP A 313 -7.03 -16.61 -8.49
C ASP A 313 -5.82 -17.52 -8.65
N THR A 314 -6.06 -18.80 -8.89
CA THR A 314 -5.00 -19.77 -9.14
C THR A 314 -4.28 -19.43 -10.45
N CYS A 315 -2.97 -19.58 -10.42
CA CYS A 315 -2.12 -19.27 -11.56
C CYS A 315 -0.85 -20.13 -11.55
N LYS A 316 -0.24 -20.23 -12.72
CA LYS A 316 1.13 -20.71 -12.89
C LYS A 316 2.03 -19.51 -13.12
N VAL A 317 3.15 -19.48 -12.42
CA VAL A 317 4.11 -18.38 -12.50
C VAL A 317 5.50 -18.90 -12.80
N LYS A 318 6.21 -18.20 -13.66
CA LYS A 318 7.62 -18.47 -13.97
C LYS A 318 8.41 -17.18 -14.15
N ARG A 319 9.69 -17.22 -13.88
CA ARG A 319 10.62 -16.16 -14.21
C ARG A 319 10.99 -16.25 -15.70
N ILE A 320 10.85 -15.17 -16.44
CA ILE A 320 11.14 -15.12 -17.89
C ILE A 320 12.29 -14.16 -18.23
N GLY A 321 12.87 -13.52 -17.24
CA GLY A 321 14.00 -12.60 -17.37
C GLY A 321 14.62 -12.31 -16.00
N GLU A 322 15.72 -11.56 -15.97
CA GLU A 322 16.44 -11.22 -14.73
C GLU A 322 15.53 -10.54 -13.71
N ASP A 323 14.68 -9.61 -14.14
CA ASP A 323 13.70 -8.91 -13.32
C ASP A 323 12.31 -8.93 -13.97
N LEU A 324 11.87 -10.12 -14.44
CA LEU A 324 10.57 -10.25 -15.08
C LEU A 324 9.92 -11.60 -14.78
N LEU A 325 8.72 -11.57 -14.20
CA LEU A 325 7.82 -12.72 -14.03
C LEU A 325 6.71 -12.69 -15.07
N GLU A 326 6.29 -13.87 -15.50
CA GLU A 326 5.05 -14.10 -16.23
C GLU A 326 4.15 -15.03 -15.44
N CYS A 327 2.91 -14.60 -15.24
CA CYS A 327 1.88 -15.31 -14.51
C CYS A 327 0.72 -15.63 -15.45
N HIS A 328 0.37 -16.91 -15.57
CA HIS A 328 -0.78 -17.40 -16.33
C HIS A 328 -1.89 -17.84 -15.35
N PHE A 329 -2.98 -17.09 -15.32
CA PHE A 329 -4.14 -17.38 -14.50
C PHE A 329 -4.99 -18.48 -15.16
N ASP A 330 -5.53 -19.40 -14.33
CA ASP A 330 -6.41 -20.48 -14.81
C ASP A 330 -7.75 -19.92 -15.32
N THR A 331 -8.21 -18.80 -14.77
CA THR A 331 -9.37 -18.05 -15.21
C THR A 331 -8.98 -16.62 -15.58
N PRO A 332 -9.56 -16.01 -16.64
CA PRO A 332 -9.23 -14.64 -17.00
C PRO A 332 -9.48 -13.64 -15.87
N VAL A 333 -8.49 -12.85 -15.52
CA VAL A 333 -8.56 -11.78 -14.52
C VAL A 333 -8.91 -10.45 -15.17
N ARG A 334 -9.73 -9.65 -14.47
CA ARG A 334 -10.29 -8.41 -15.01
C ARG A 334 -9.45 -7.19 -14.65
N ALA A 335 -9.24 -6.31 -15.63
CA ALA A 335 -8.65 -4.98 -15.45
C ALA A 335 -7.25 -5.04 -14.82
N VAL A 336 -6.33 -5.78 -15.45
CA VAL A 336 -4.92 -5.78 -15.09
C VAL A 336 -4.36 -4.38 -15.35
N THR A 337 -3.80 -3.77 -14.32
CA THR A 337 -3.46 -2.35 -14.34
C THR A 337 -1.97 -2.15 -14.10
N PRO A 338 -1.21 -1.63 -15.08
CA PRO A 338 0.20 -1.28 -14.90
C PRO A 338 0.40 -0.32 -13.71
N GLY A 339 1.46 -0.55 -12.95
CA GLY A 339 1.75 0.18 -11.71
C GLY A 339 1.16 -0.44 -10.45
N GLN A 340 0.14 -1.30 -10.55
CA GLN A 340 -0.32 -2.12 -9.43
C GLN A 340 0.64 -3.28 -9.15
N ALA A 341 0.52 -3.92 -8.00
CA ALA A 341 1.34 -5.09 -7.68
C ALA A 341 0.66 -6.40 -8.12
N LEU A 342 1.46 -7.32 -8.66
CA LEU A 342 1.16 -8.74 -8.68
C LEU A 342 1.79 -9.36 -7.43
N VAL A 343 0.97 -9.86 -6.50
CA VAL A 343 1.44 -10.52 -5.28
C VAL A 343 1.05 -11.98 -5.30
N LEU A 344 2.03 -12.84 -5.08
CA LEU A 344 1.91 -14.30 -5.18
C LEU A 344 1.89 -14.92 -3.79
N TYR A 345 1.01 -15.89 -3.62
CA TYR A 345 0.82 -16.61 -2.36
C TYR A 345 0.91 -18.11 -2.55
N GLN A 346 1.42 -18.79 -1.54
CA GLN A 346 1.35 -20.24 -1.42
C GLN A 346 0.82 -20.58 -0.02
N GLY A 347 -0.37 -21.18 0.03
CA GLY A 347 -1.12 -21.31 1.28
C GLY A 347 -1.36 -19.92 1.91
N GLU A 348 -0.94 -19.74 3.15
CA GLU A 348 -1.08 -18.48 3.88
C GLU A 348 0.13 -17.55 3.73
N TYR A 349 1.19 -17.95 3.02
CA TYR A 349 2.43 -17.19 2.92
C TYR A 349 2.54 -16.39 1.63
N VAL A 350 3.08 -15.19 1.73
CA VAL A 350 3.51 -14.41 0.57
C VAL A 350 4.79 -15.03 0.03
N LEU A 351 4.74 -15.52 -1.21
CA LEU A 351 5.95 -15.97 -1.93
C LEU A 351 6.82 -14.79 -2.31
N GLY A 352 6.18 -13.73 -2.79
CA GLY A 352 6.79 -12.54 -3.32
C GLY A 352 5.86 -11.86 -4.32
N GLY A 353 6.43 -11.07 -5.21
CA GLY A 353 5.66 -10.38 -6.24
C GLY A 353 6.48 -9.36 -7.00
N GLY A 354 5.81 -8.50 -7.77
CA GLY A 354 6.41 -7.42 -8.52
C GLY A 354 5.39 -6.37 -8.94
N THR A 355 5.85 -5.35 -9.65
CA THR A 355 4.99 -4.31 -10.24
C THR A 355 4.50 -4.76 -11.60
N ILE A 356 3.21 -4.71 -11.86
CA ILE A 356 2.57 -5.04 -13.15
C ILE A 356 3.04 -4.05 -14.22
N VAL A 357 3.45 -4.59 -15.38
CA VAL A 357 3.92 -3.85 -16.55
C VAL A 357 3.00 -3.97 -17.74
#